data_6ab02a250d7eabb50ba53d3d142dffa5
#
_entry.id   6ab02a250d7eabb50ba53d3d142dffa5
#
_cell.length_a   1.000
_cell.length_b   1.000
_cell.length_c   1.000
_cell.angle_alpha   90.00
_cell.angle_beta   90.00
_cell.angle_gamma   90.00
#
_symmetry.space_group_name_H-M   'P 1'
#
loop_
_entity.id
_entity.type
_entity.pdbx_description
1 polymer ?
#
loop_
_entity_poly.entity_id
_entity_poly.type
_entity_poly.pdbx_seq_one_letter_code
_entity_poly.pdbx_strand_id
1 'polypeptide(L)'
;MQALCQSRIFLTRIHFRLATYWTCCGSQTRAPGARLCEAQQPWLLVWSEIIFGNWYTTMSKAFDVHVTRATLFFLPLQTRVPLKFGTETVTSVTCARVGLTVASATGRTAEGWGETPLSVQWVWPSRLPYEPRHDALKEFCLLLTEAWADFDASGHAMEIGHDFQEEILPVLLARFNRQRESLAEPMPWLAALVCCSAFDIALHDAYGQIHGRPVYETYHAAFMNRDLGELLTPAHELDSSFRGKYPAEFLSAPRAEKLRAWHLVGGLDVLEPAELTGSEPKDGYPLLLSDWIDRDGLKCLKVKLRGNDSDWDYQRLVKVGTSAVAKGVEWLSADFNCTVTDPAYVNSMLDKLRDDFPRIYGMILYVEQPFPYELEKHRIDVHSVSARKPLFLDESAHDWRVVKLGRELGWSGVALKTCKTQTGALLTACWAKAHGMALMVQDLTNPMLAQIPHALLAAHVNTIMGIETNAMQFYPDASGPEEKVHPGLYRRRNGHIDLSTVHGPGFGCRVAEIDRGLPKPAAVCGT
;
A
#
# COMPACT_ATOMS: atom_id res chain seq x y z
N MET A 1 4.45 -10.90 38.62
CA MET A 1 5.56 -10.08 39.15
C MET A 1 6.76 -10.00 38.22
N GLN A 2 7.09 -11.04 37.41
CA GLN A 2 8.18 -10.98 36.43
C GLN A 2 7.85 -10.14 35.20
N ALA A 3 6.62 -10.12 34.69
CA ALA A 3 6.20 -9.33 33.54
C ALA A 3 6.25 -7.80 33.78
N LEU A 4 6.02 -7.36 35.00
CA LEU A 4 6.13 -5.94 35.39
C LEU A 4 7.56 -5.43 35.43
N CYS A 5 8.55 -6.33 35.51
CA CYS A 5 9.98 -5.96 35.52
C CYS A 5 10.53 -5.73 34.11
N GLN A 6 10.02 -6.45 33.10
CA GLN A 6 10.50 -6.34 31.72
C GLN A 6 10.02 -5.05 31.03
N SER A 7 8.76 -4.66 31.24
CA SER A 7 8.23 -3.39 30.70
C SER A 7 8.93 -2.15 31.26
N ARG A 8 9.38 -2.20 32.52
CA ARG A 8 10.21 -1.13 33.12
C ARG A 8 11.61 -1.06 32.50
N ILE A 9 12.17 -2.19 32.10
CA ILE A 9 13.51 -2.24 31.47
C ILE A 9 13.46 -1.64 30.06
N PHE A 10 12.40 -1.86 29.31
CA PHE A 10 12.24 -1.29 27.95
C PHE A 10 12.15 0.24 27.96
N LEU A 11 11.30 0.81 28.82
CA LEU A 11 11.20 2.26 28.99
C LEU A 11 12.51 2.88 29.54
N THR A 12 13.22 2.17 30.41
CA THR A 12 14.52 2.61 30.95
C THR A 12 15.61 2.56 29.88
N ARG A 13 15.60 1.57 28.96
CA ARG A 13 16.56 1.50 27.84
C ARG A 13 16.37 2.62 26.83
N ILE A 14 15.13 2.98 26.48
CA ILE A 14 14.83 4.11 25.59
C ILE A 14 15.28 5.43 26.25
N HIS A 15 15.02 5.63 27.54
CA HIS A 15 15.47 6.83 28.27
C HIS A 15 17.00 6.91 28.43
N PHE A 16 17.69 5.77 28.64
CA PHE A 16 19.14 5.76 28.82
C PHE A 16 19.89 6.02 27.50
N ARG A 17 19.40 5.53 26.35
CA ARG A 17 19.99 5.87 25.05
C ARG A 17 19.74 7.33 24.64
N LEU A 18 18.63 7.92 25.06
CA LEU A 18 18.37 9.35 24.85
C LEU A 18 19.25 10.26 25.71
N ALA A 19 19.60 9.85 26.94
CA ALA A 19 20.46 10.63 27.84
C ALA A 19 21.94 10.63 27.44
N THR A 20 22.46 9.56 26.83
CA THR A 20 23.86 9.46 26.42
C THR A 20 24.21 10.32 25.18
N TYR A 21 23.23 10.72 24.37
CA TYR A 21 23.46 11.63 23.23
C TYR A 21 23.51 13.11 23.61
N TRP A 22 23.10 13.49 24.83
CA TRP A 22 23.09 14.89 25.29
C TRP A 22 24.37 15.33 25.99
N THR A 23 25.31 14.43 26.30
CA THR A 23 26.51 14.75 27.05
C THR A 23 27.76 15.03 26.20
N CYS A 24 27.68 14.94 24.86
CA CYS A 24 28.83 15.17 23.98
C CYS A 24 28.88 16.53 23.26
N CYS A 25 27.93 17.43 23.45
CA CYS A 25 28.03 18.79 22.88
C CYS A 25 27.72 19.86 23.93
N GLY A 26 28.73 20.35 24.64
CA GLY A 26 28.55 21.47 25.52
C GLY A 26 29.75 21.81 26.41
N SER A 27 30.77 22.44 25.87
CA SER A 27 31.68 23.25 26.68
C SER A 27 31.99 24.54 25.94
N GLN A 28 31.82 25.65 26.70
CA GLN A 28 32.15 27.10 26.47
C GLN A 28 30.97 27.93 26.00
N THR A 29 30.53 28.99 26.67
CA THR A 29 31.13 30.00 27.53
C THR A 29 30.04 30.70 28.34
N ARG A 30 30.35 31.10 29.61
CA ARG A 30 29.47 31.90 30.48
C ARG A 30 29.54 33.40 30.12
N ALA A 31 28.37 34.05 30.14
CA ALA A 31 28.26 35.51 30.46
C ALA A 31 27.06 35.72 31.40
N PRO A 32 27.11 36.63 32.35
CA PRO A 32 26.20 36.70 33.48
C PRO A 32 25.05 37.69 33.26
N GLY A 33 23.86 37.33 33.78
CA GLY A 33 22.81 38.32 34.11
C GLY A 33 21.53 38.28 33.32
N ALA A 34 20.63 37.36 33.66
CA ALA A 34 19.19 37.53 33.42
C ALA A 34 18.39 36.78 34.50
N ARG A 35 17.43 37.48 35.11
CA ARG A 35 16.55 36.99 36.18
C ARG A 35 15.67 35.88 35.69
N LEU A 36 15.52 34.83 36.53
CA LEU A 36 14.55 33.77 36.40
C LEU A 36 13.12 34.33 36.46
N CYS A 37 12.35 34.10 35.44
CA CYS A 37 10.89 34.22 35.46
C CYS A 37 10.34 32.81 35.60
N GLU A 38 9.78 32.49 36.78
CA GLU A 38 9.05 31.25 37.02
C GLU A 38 7.76 31.27 36.18
N ALA A 39 7.74 30.52 35.08
CA ALA A 39 6.52 30.13 34.40
C ALA A 39 6.25 28.67 34.75
N GLN A 40 5.28 28.45 35.63
CA GLN A 40 4.70 27.15 35.96
C GLN A 40 4.21 26.49 34.67
N GLN A 41 4.70 25.30 34.38
CA GLN A 41 4.20 24.46 33.31
C GLN A 41 3.21 23.43 33.87
N PRO A 42 1.89 23.56 33.63
CA PRO A 42 0.88 22.60 34.11
C PRO A 42 0.75 21.33 33.25
N TRP A 43 1.61 21.12 32.26
CA TRP A 43 1.41 20.06 31.25
C TRP A 43 2.07 18.72 31.59
N LEU A 44 2.94 18.64 32.57
CA LEU A 44 3.66 17.40 32.94
C LEU A 44 2.84 16.43 33.81
N LEU A 45 1.74 16.87 34.41
CA LEU A 45 0.89 16.04 35.28
C LEU A 45 -0.30 15.39 34.57
N VAL A 46 -0.66 15.86 33.36
CA VAL A 46 -1.79 15.30 32.59
C VAL A 46 -1.38 14.04 31.81
N TRP A 47 -0.10 13.83 31.56
CA TRP A 47 0.39 12.67 30.80
C TRP A 47 0.58 11.39 31.64
N SER A 48 0.57 11.48 32.97
CA SER A 48 0.71 10.30 33.83
C SER A 48 -0.60 9.53 34.05
N GLU A 49 -1.76 10.14 33.80
CA GLU A 49 -3.07 9.49 34.01
C GLU A 49 -3.67 8.90 32.72
N ILE A 50 -3.18 9.29 31.53
CA ILE A 50 -3.67 8.76 30.24
C ILE A 50 -2.97 7.45 29.85
N ILE A 51 -1.79 7.14 30.41
CA ILE A 51 -1.02 5.92 30.10
C ILE A 51 -1.51 4.68 30.85
N PHE A 52 -2.39 4.79 31.85
CA PHE A 52 -2.92 3.66 32.63
C PHE A 52 -4.39 3.33 32.32
N GLY A 53 -4.84 3.53 31.06
CA GLY A 53 -6.13 3.04 30.60
C GLY A 53 -6.06 1.54 30.28
N ASN A 54 -6.66 0.73 31.16
CA ASN A 54 -7.12 -0.66 30.94
C ASN A 54 -6.32 -1.54 29.97
N TRP A 55 -5.19 -2.08 30.42
CA TRP A 55 -4.63 -3.29 29.86
C TRP A 55 -5.54 -4.47 30.27
N TYR A 56 -6.53 -4.80 29.45
CA TYR A 56 -7.10 -6.13 29.46
C TYR A 56 -5.96 -7.08 29.10
N THR A 57 -5.51 -7.90 30.04
CA THR A 57 -4.73 -9.08 29.74
C THR A 57 -5.60 -10.02 28.93
N THR A 58 -5.65 -9.84 27.60
CA THR A 58 -6.16 -10.85 26.69
C THR A 58 -5.30 -12.09 26.92
N MET A 59 -5.96 -13.21 27.20
CA MET A 59 -5.25 -14.49 27.39
C MET A 59 -4.54 -14.81 26.06
N SER A 60 -3.20 -14.82 26.08
CA SER A 60 -2.37 -15.18 24.93
C SER A 60 -2.82 -16.53 24.38
N LYS A 61 -3.04 -16.59 23.06
CA LYS A 61 -3.42 -17.83 22.38
C LYS A 61 -2.18 -18.68 22.06
N ALA A 62 -2.40 -19.98 21.92
CA ALA A 62 -1.34 -20.90 21.50
C ALA A 62 -0.76 -20.60 20.11
N PHE A 63 -1.43 -19.74 19.35
CA PHE A 63 -1.05 -19.32 18.00
C PHE A 63 -0.34 -17.98 17.96
N ASP A 64 -0.13 -17.31 19.11
CA ASP A 64 0.55 -16.02 19.15
C ASP A 64 2.02 -16.17 18.81
N VAL A 65 2.53 -15.19 18.07
CA VAL A 65 3.93 -15.08 17.69
C VAL A 65 4.49 -13.72 18.09
N HIS A 66 5.82 -13.61 18.12
CA HIS A 66 6.52 -12.33 18.21
C HIS A 66 7.67 -12.31 17.19
N VAL A 67 8.06 -11.13 16.76
CA VAL A 67 9.18 -10.93 15.83
C VAL A 67 10.51 -11.12 16.57
N THR A 68 11.46 -11.85 15.95
CA THR A 68 12.80 -12.05 16.52
C THR A 68 13.89 -11.50 15.63
N ARG A 69 13.67 -11.41 14.31
CA ARG A 69 14.67 -10.95 13.36
C ARG A 69 14.02 -10.30 12.14
N ALA A 70 14.67 -9.28 11.61
CA ALA A 70 14.35 -8.67 10.33
C ALA A 70 15.61 -8.53 9.47
N THR A 71 15.49 -8.87 8.17
CA THR A 71 16.56 -8.77 7.18
C THR A 71 16.03 -7.99 5.97
N LEU A 72 16.73 -6.94 5.56
CA LEU A 72 16.34 -6.05 4.47
C LEU A 72 17.27 -6.15 3.27
N PHE A 73 16.68 -6.19 2.08
CA PHE A 73 17.39 -6.14 0.81
C PHE A 73 16.79 -5.04 -0.08
N PHE A 74 17.63 -4.41 -0.93
CA PHE A 74 17.17 -3.50 -1.97
C PHE A 74 17.44 -4.10 -3.35
N LEU A 75 16.39 -4.18 -4.17
CA LEU A 75 16.42 -4.75 -5.51
C LEU A 75 16.08 -3.64 -6.53
N PRO A 76 17.08 -3.00 -7.15
CA PRO A 76 16.83 -1.95 -8.15
C PRO A 76 16.38 -2.54 -9.48
N LEU A 77 15.41 -1.88 -10.12
CA LEU A 77 14.86 -2.24 -11.41
C LEU A 77 14.77 -1.01 -12.32
N GLN A 78 14.91 -1.23 -13.63
CA GLN A 78 14.70 -0.21 -14.66
C GLN A 78 13.43 -0.53 -15.45
N THR A 79 12.65 0.48 -15.79
CA THR A 79 11.53 0.29 -16.70
C THR A 79 12.02 0.17 -18.14
N ARG A 80 11.37 -0.68 -18.94
CA ARG A 80 11.66 -0.77 -20.39
C ARG A 80 11.17 0.45 -21.18
N VAL A 81 10.10 1.07 -20.70
CA VAL A 81 9.51 2.31 -21.21
C VAL A 81 9.13 3.20 -20.04
N PRO A 82 9.15 4.53 -20.18
CA PRO A 82 8.75 5.43 -19.11
C PRO A 82 7.27 5.25 -18.75
N LEU A 83 6.95 5.21 -17.46
CA LEU A 83 5.58 5.27 -16.96
C LEU A 83 5.24 6.71 -16.58
N LYS A 84 4.30 7.33 -17.30
CA LYS A 84 3.80 8.69 -17.02
C LYS A 84 2.43 8.65 -16.36
N PHE A 85 2.33 9.28 -15.19
CA PHE A 85 1.08 9.53 -14.48
C PHE A 85 1.11 10.89 -13.80
N GLY A 86 -0.01 11.61 -13.75
CA GLY A 86 -0.06 12.97 -13.22
C GLY A 86 1.12 13.83 -13.73
N THR A 87 1.85 14.47 -12.83
CA THR A 87 3.04 15.28 -13.14
C THR A 87 4.32 14.45 -13.21
N GLU A 88 4.31 13.21 -12.74
CA GLU A 88 5.50 12.37 -12.52
C GLU A 88 5.79 11.41 -13.69
N THR A 89 7.06 11.01 -13.81
CA THR A 89 7.52 10.01 -14.78
C THR A 89 8.47 9.04 -14.07
N VAL A 90 8.15 7.75 -14.11
CA VAL A 90 8.96 6.67 -13.53
C VAL A 90 9.78 5.99 -14.63
N THR A 91 11.08 5.87 -14.40
CA THR A 91 12.03 5.15 -15.28
C THR A 91 12.78 4.06 -14.52
N SER A 92 12.70 4.07 -13.19
CA SER A 92 13.32 3.08 -12.31
C SER A 92 12.55 2.99 -10.99
N VAL A 93 12.70 1.87 -10.31
CA VAL A 93 12.20 1.65 -8.94
C VAL A 93 13.17 0.76 -8.17
N THR A 94 13.22 0.93 -6.86
CA THR A 94 13.89 -0.03 -5.97
C THR A 94 12.83 -0.76 -5.17
N CYS A 95 12.82 -2.10 -5.22
CA CYS A 95 11.97 -2.89 -4.33
C CYS A 95 12.69 -3.10 -2.99
N ALA A 96 12.00 -2.83 -1.88
CA ALA A 96 12.41 -3.28 -0.56
C ALA A 96 11.88 -4.71 -0.35
N ARG A 97 12.77 -5.68 -0.21
CA ARG A 97 12.45 -7.08 0.13
C ARG A 97 12.88 -7.36 1.57
N VAL A 98 11.98 -7.95 2.34
CA VAL A 98 12.18 -8.23 3.77
C VAL A 98 11.99 -9.72 4.01
N GLY A 99 12.95 -10.34 4.70
CA GLY A 99 12.79 -11.60 5.43
C GLY A 99 12.55 -11.28 6.89
N LEU A 100 11.46 -11.79 7.49
CA LEU A 100 11.10 -11.55 8.87
C LEU A 100 10.91 -12.89 9.58
N THR A 101 11.65 -13.10 10.68
CA THR A 101 11.52 -14.31 11.49
C THR A 101 10.62 -14.06 12.68
N VAL A 102 9.67 -14.95 12.89
CA VAL A 102 8.81 -14.98 14.07
C VAL A 102 9.09 -16.21 14.91
N ALA A 103 8.83 -16.09 16.23
CA ALA A 103 8.88 -17.22 17.17
C ALA A 103 7.54 -17.36 17.90
N SER A 104 7.12 -18.60 18.12
CA SER A 104 5.97 -18.94 18.98
C SER A 104 6.40 -19.05 20.45
N ALA A 105 5.43 -19.08 21.36
CA ALA A 105 5.67 -19.31 22.78
C ALA A 105 6.40 -20.63 23.09
N THR A 106 6.33 -21.62 22.18
CA THR A 106 7.04 -22.90 22.32
C THR A 106 8.47 -22.89 21.76
N GLY A 107 8.95 -21.75 21.26
CA GLY A 107 10.28 -21.59 20.68
C GLY A 107 10.40 -22.08 19.22
N ARG A 108 9.30 -22.48 18.57
CA ARG A 108 9.31 -22.74 17.11
C ARG A 108 9.50 -21.42 16.39
N THR A 109 10.28 -21.43 15.31
CA THR A 109 10.51 -20.25 14.47
C THR A 109 10.13 -20.53 13.02
N ALA A 110 9.75 -19.46 12.30
CA ALA A 110 9.60 -19.50 10.85
C ALA A 110 9.95 -18.12 10.27
N GLU A 111 10.45 -18.13 9.04
CA GLU A 111 10.72 -16.93 8.25
C GLU A 111 9.60 -16.74 7.22
N GLY A 112 9.14 -15.49 7.08
CA GLY A 112 8.25 -15.07 6.01
C GLY A 112 8.87 -13.95 5.18
N TRP A 113 8.36 -13.77 3.97
CA TRP A 113 8.89 -12.84 3.00
C TRP A 113 7.86 -11.81 2.56
N GLY A 114 8.29 -10.56 2.49
CA GLY A 114 7.50 -9.45 1.96
C GLY A 114 8.32 -8.60 1.00
N GLU A 115 7.63 -7.95 0.07
CA GLU A 115 8.28 -7.05 -0.88
C GLU A 115 7.35 -5.93 -1.29
N THR A 116 7.94 -4.73 -1.47
CA THR A 116 7.20 -3.56 -1.95
C THR A 116 8.10 -2.69 -2.80
N PRO A 117 7.67 -2.24 -4.00
CA PRO A 117 8.38 -1.23 -4.77
C PRO A 117 8.29 0.13 -4.07
N LEU A 118 9.44 0.77 -3.82
CA LEU A 118 9.54 2.11 -3.25
C LEU A 118 9.28 3.15 -4.36
N SER A 119 8.03 3.27 -4.80
CA SER A 119 7.63 4.15 -5.90
C SER A 119 7.65 5.62 -5.48
N VAL A 120 8.85 6.20 -5.45
CA VAL A 120 9.15 7.55 -4.91
C VAL A 120 8.19 8.60 -5.43
N GLN A 121 7.93 8.62 -6.73
CA GLN A 121 7.10 9.64 -7.37
C GLN A 121 5.63 9.53 -6.96
N TRP A 122 5.14 8.32 -6.69
CA TRP A 122 3.77 8.10 -6.26
C TRP A 122 3.56 8.35 -4.77
N VAL A 123 4.51 7.92 -3.93
CA VAL A 123 4.39 8.04 -2.46
C VAL A 123 4.74 9.42 -1.94
N TRP A 124 5.53 10.18 -2.69
CA TRP A 124 6.01 11.50 -2.30
C TRP A 124 6.08 12.43 -3.52
N PRO A 125 4.93 12.77 -4.13
CA PRO A 125 4.90 13.75 -5.23
C PRO A 125 5.43 15.08 -4.70
N SER A 126 6.48 15.63 -5.34
CA SER A 126 7.21 16.79 -4.81
C SER A 126 8.06 17.43 -5.89
N ARG A 127 8.44 18.71 -5.67
CA ARG A 127 9.46 19.40 -6.48
C ARG A 127 10.89 19.05 -6.08
N LEU A 128 11.08 18.32 -4.97
CA LEU A 128 12.39 17.79 -4.59
C LEU A 128 12.90 16.82 -5.67
N PRO A 129 14.21 16.78 -5.95
CA PRO A 129 14.82 15.80 -6.84
C PRO A 129 14.49 14.36 -6.42
N TYR A 130 14.58 13.43 -7.35
CA TYR A 130 14.31 12.01 -7.10
C TYR A 130 15.26 11.42 -6.04
N GLU A 131 16.57 11.64 -6.20
CA GLU A 131 17.60 11.00 -5.40
C GLU A 131 17.46 11.28 -3.88
N PRO A 132 17.28 12.52 -3.40
CA PRO A 132 17.07 12.77 -1.98
C PRO A 132 15.82 12.10 -1.40
N ARG A 133 14.73 12.01 -2.18
CA ARG A 133 13.51 11.30 -1.78
C ARG A 133 13.75 9.79 -1.73
N HIS A 134 14.41 9.24 -2.74
CA HIS A 134 14.75 7.82 -2.82
C HIS A 134 15.66 7.37 -1.67
N ASP A 135 16.72 8.15 -1.40
CA ASP A 135 17.63 7.86 -0.28
C ASP A 135 16.91 7.95 1.07
N ALA A 136 15.99 8.92 1.23
CA ALA A 136 15.18 9.04 2.43
C ALA A 136 14.28 7.80 2.66
N LEU A 137 13.64 7.25 1.61
CA LEU A 137 12.86 6.03 1.73
C LEU A 137 13.74 4.83 2.13
N LYS A 138 14.92 4.69 1.52
CA LYS A 138 15.85 3.61 1.87
C LYS A 138 16.34 3.71 3.32
N GLU A 139 16.72 4.91 3.77
CA GLU A 139 17.12 5.13 5.15
C GLU A 139 15.98 4.85 6.13
N PHE A 140 14.74 5.22 5.77
CA PHE A 140 13.59 4.90 6.60
C PHE A 140 13.36 3.39 6.70
N CYS A 141 13.56 2.63 5.61
CA CYS A 141 13.55 1.16 5.65
C CYS A 141 14.63 0.57 6.57
N LEU A 142 15.82 1.18 6.66
CA LEU A 142 16.86 0.75 7.61
C LEU A 142 16.39 0.95 9.07
N LEU A 143 15.78 2.10 9.39
CA LEU A 143 15.21 2.35 10.71
C LEU A 143 14.06 1.37 11.04
N LEU A 144 13.23 1.05 10.06
CA LEU A 144 12.16 0.06 10.22
C LEU A 144 12.72 -1.34 10.52
N THR A 145 13.87 -1.71 9.94
CA THR A 145 14.50 -3.03 10.22
C THR A 145 14.85 -3.17 11.70
N GLU A 146 15.39 -2.13 12.32
CA GLU A 146 15.66 -2.10 13.77
C GLU A 146 14.36 -2.13 14.56
N ALA A 147 13.42 -1.25 14.20
CA ALA A 147 12.17 -1.09 14.95
C ALA A 147 11.33 -2.37 14.97
N TRP A 148 11.22 -3.09 13.86
CA TRP A 148 10.51 -4.36 13.80
C TRP A 148 11.19 -5.48 14.59
N ALA A 149 12.52 -5.54 14.58
CA ALA A 149 13.27 -6.52 15.36
C ALA A 149 13.21 -6.26 16.87
N ASP A 150 13.07 -4.99 17.27
CA ASP A 150 13.00 -4.56 18.68
C ASP A 150 11.54 -4.47 19.19
N PHE A 151 10.52 -4.68 18.33
CA PHE A 151 9.11 -4.53 18.70
C PHE A 151 8.62 -5.71 19.53
N ASP A 152 8.51 -5.51 20.84
CA ASP A 152 8.11 -6.52 21.83
C ASP A 152 6.58 -6.64 21.92
N ALA A 153 5.94 -7.05 20.80
CA ALA A 153 4.53 -7.37 20.73
C ALA A 153 4.33 -8.85 20.38
N SER A 154 3.30 -9.46 20.97
CA SER A 154 2.93 -10.85 20.72
C SER A 154 1.45 -10.96 20.41
N GLY A 155 1.09 -11.72 19.38
CA GLY A 155 -0.28 -11.90 18.95
C GLY A 155 -0.40 -12.51 17.55
N HIS A 156 -1.55 -12.30 16.95
CA HIS A 156 -1.77 -12.57 15.52
C HIS A 156 -1.07 -11.51 14.66
N ALA A 157 -0.63 -11.86 13.44
CA ALA A 157 0.07 -10.94 12.55
C ALA A 157 -0.68 -9.61 12.34
N MET A 158 -2.00 -9.65 12.17
CA MET A 158 -2.83 -8.44 12.02
C MET A 158 -2.80 -7.55 13.27
N GLU A 159 -2.76 -8.13 14.47
CA GLU A 159 -2.74 -7.40 15.73
C GLU A 159 -1.39 -6.71 15.94
N ILE A 160 -0.30 -7.45 15.69
CA ILE A 160 1.08 -6.91 15.75
C ILE A 160 1.26 -5.81 14.71
N GLY A 161 0.80 -6.04 13.46
CA GLY A 161 0.87 -5.06 12.37
C GLY A 161 0.07 -3.80 12.67
N HIS A 162 -1.14 -3.95 13.23
CA HIS A 162 -1.97 -2.82 13.67
C HIS A 162 -1.27 -2.00 14.76
N ASP A 163 -0.79 -2.65 15.82
CA ASP A 163 -0.15 -1.96 16.93
C ASP A 163 1.15 -1.27 16.50
N PHE A 164 1.93 -1.88 15.60
CA PHE A 164 3.10 -1.22 15.03
C PHE A 164 2.73 0.04 14.25
N GLN A 165 1.66 -0.01 13.45
CA GLN A 165 1.21 1.13 12.64
C GLN A 165 0.62 2.25 13.49
N GLU A 166 -0.05 1.93 14.60
CA GLU A 166 -0.67 2.92 15.48
C GLU A 166 0.34 3.54 16.47
N GLU A 167 1.27 2.75 17.01
CA GLU A 167 2.12 3.18 18.11
C GLU A 167 3.54 3.55 17.69
N ILE A 168 4.14 2.79 16.76
CA ILE A 168 5.56 2.90 16.44
C ILE A 168 5.79 3.74 15.18
N LEU A 169 5.09 3.45 14.10
CA LEU A 169 5.31 4.07 12.80
C LEU A 169 5.17 5.60 12.81
N PRO A 170 4.14 6.20 13.48
CA PRO A 170 4.01 7.66 13.56
C PRO A 170 5.16 8.31 14.31
N VAL A 171 5.63 7.68 15.38
CA VAL A 171 6.75 8.18 16.20
C VAL A 171 8.06 8.14 15.42
N LEU A 172 8.30 7.04 14.68
CA LEU A 172 9.47 6.91 13.80
C LEU A 172 9.46 7.97 12.71
N LEU A 173 8.34 8.16 12.02
CA LEU A 173 8.21 9.17 10.97
C LEU A 173 8.43 10.58 11.51
N ALA A 174 7.81 10.92 12.65
CA ALA A 174 7.98 12.23 13.27
C ALA A 174 9.44 12.48 13.68
N ARG A 175 10.13 11.46 14.21
CA ARG A 175 11.56 11.54 14.55
C ARG A 175 12.42 11.71 13.30
N PHE A 176 12.18 10.92 12.28
CA PHE A 176 12.90 10.96 11.00
C PHE A 176 12.80 12.32 10.34
N ASN A 177 11.59 12.90 10.27
CA ASN A 177 11.35 14.21 9.69
C ASN A 177 12.05 15.33 10.49
N ARG A 178 12.03 15.29 11.83
CA ARG A 178 12.78 16.25 12.66
C ARG A 178 14.28 16.19 12.43
N GLN A 179 14.86 15.03 12.22
CA GLN A 179 16.30 14.88 11.95
C GLN A 179 16.69 15.39 10.56
N ARG A 180 15.72 15.61 9.68
CA ARG A 180 15.89 16.05 8.29
C ARG A 180 15.23 17.40 8.00
N GLU A 181 15.13 18.27 8.99
CA GLU A 181 14.58 19.62 8.83
C GLU A 181 15.28 20.47 7.72
N SER A 182 16.48 20.05 7.29
CA SER A 182 17.17 20.64 6.12
C SER A 182 16.53 20.28 4.77
N LEU A 183 15.68 19.25 4.70
CA LEU A 183 14.87 18.98 3.53
C LEU A 183 13.71 19.98 3.48
N ALA A 184 13.47 20.54 2.30
CA ALA A 184 12.41 21.54 2.11
C ALA A 184 10.99 20.98 2.38
N GLU A 185 10.82 19.68 2.34
CA GLU A 185 9.54 19.00 2.56
C GLU A 185 9.74 17.72 3.42
N PRO A 186 8.89 17.48 4.43
CA PRO A 186 8.94 16.26 5.22
C PRO A 186 8.47 15.06 4.41
N MET A 187 8.96 13.86 4.74
CA MET A 187 8.46 12.61 4.19
C MET A 187 6.99 12.41 4.60
N PRO A 188 6.07 12.17 3.63
CA PRO A 188 4.65 12.03 3.93
C PRO A 188 4.31 10.66 4.55
N TRP A 189 3.13 10.59 5.19
CA TRP A 189 2.62 9.36 5.81
C TRP A 189 2.51 8.19 4.82
N LEU A 190 2.04 8.46 3.60
CA LEU A 190 1.93 7.43 2.55
C LEU A 190 3.30 6.79 2.24
N ALA A 191 4.38 7.58 2.23
CA ALA A 191 5.73 7.05 2.02
C ALA A 191 6.19 6.16 3.20
N ALA A 192 5.86 6.53 4.43
CA ALA A 192 6.14 5.72 5.61
C ALA A 192 5.38 4.37 5.58
N LEU A 193 4.10 4.38 5.18
CA LEU A 193 3.31 3.16 5.00
C LEU A 193 3.91 2.23 3.94
N VAL A 194 4.33 2.78 2.80
CA VAL A 194 4.94 1.99 1.73
C VAL A 194 6.27 1.38 2.17
N CYS A 195 7.12 2.10 2.89
CA CYS A 195 8.32 1.53 3.48
C CYS A 195 8.01 0.43 4.50
N CYS A 196 6.96 0.60 5.32
CA CYS A 196 6.54 -0.35 6.35
C CYS A 196 5.91 -1.63 5.75
N SER A 197 5.29 -1.52 4.57
CA SER A 197 4.47 -2.59 4.00
C SER A 197 5.24 -3.89 3.73
N ALA A 198 6.50 -3.83 3.32
CA ALA A 198 7.31 -5.02 3.09
C ALA A 198 7.51 -5.84 4.39
N PHE A 199 7.63 -5.16 5.53
CA PHE A 199 7.75 -5.80 6.85
C PHE A 199 6.42 -6.40 7.31
N ASP A 200 5.33 -5.65 7.18
CA ASP A 200 3.99 -6.11 7.53
C ASP A 200 3.56 -7.32 6.67
N ILE A 201 3.83 -7.29 5.37
CA ILE A 201 3.62 -8.43 4.47
C ILE A 201 4.45 -9.65 4.92
N ALA A 202 5.75 -9.44 5.23
CA ALA A 202 6.62 -10.52 5.70
C ALA A 202 6.13 -11.13 7.03
N LEU A 203 5.58 -10.32 7.94
CA LEU A 203 4.98 -10.77 9.19
C LEU A 203 3.78 -11.68 8.93
N HIS A 204 2.87 -11.28 8.05
CA HIS A 204 1.72 -12.11 7.68
C HIS A 204 2.14 -13.42 7.03
N ASP A 205 3.14 -13.38 6.15
CA ASP A 205 3.70 -14.61 5.55
C ASP A 205 4.30 -15.53 6.61
N ALA A 206 5.15 -15.00 7.50
CA ALA A 206 5.78 -15.73 8.59
C ALA A 206 4.75 -16.37 9.53
N TYR A 207 3.65 -15.66 9.82
CA TYR A 207 2.56 -16.18 10.62
C TYR A 207 1.92 -17.42 9.98
N GLY A 208 1.62 -17.37 8.70
CA GLY A 208 1.11 -18.53 7.97
C GLY A 208 2.14 -19.68 7.89
N GLN A 209 3.43 -19.36 7.69
CA GLN A 209 4.51 -20.33 7.64
C GLN A 209 4.66 -21.11 8.95
N ILE A 210 4.70 -20.44 10.11
CA ILE A 210 4.89 -21.09 11.42
C ILE A 210 3.72 -22.01 11.76
N HIS A 211 2.51 -21.69 11.29
CA HIS A 211 1.30 -22.50 11.52
C HIS A 211 1.02 -23.51 10.40
N GLY A 212 1.82 -23.54 9.33
CA GLY A 212 1.65 -24.45 8.20
C GLY A 212 0.33 -24.25 7.45
N ARG A 213 -0.18 -23.01 7.35
CA ARG A 213 -1.47 -22.66 6.76
C ARG A 213 -1.38 -21.46 5.83
N PRO A 214 -2.24 -21.38 4.80
CA PRO A 214 -2.47 -20.12 4.09
C PRO A 214 -2.87 -19.03 5.09
N VAL A 215 -2.26 -17.85 5.01
CA VAL A 215 -2.48 -16.78 6.01
C VAL A 215 -3.95 -16.32 6.02
N TYR A 216 -4.63 -16.33 4.89
CA TYR A 216 -6.05 -15.95 4.81
C TYR A 216 -6.99 -16.88 5.58
N GLU A 217 -6.54 -18.09 5.92
CA GLU A 217 -7.27 -19.03 6.78
C GLU A 217 -7.07 -18.73 8.28
N THR A 218 -6.32 -17.70 8.64
CA THR A 218 -6.02 -17.37 10.04
C THR A 218 -6.78 -16.14 10.56
N TYR A 219 -7.45 -15.39 9.71
CA TYR A 219 -8.12 -14.13 10.06
C TYR A 219 -9.48 -14.34 10.74
N HIS A 220 -9.55 -15.18 11.74
CA HIS A 220 -10.79 -15.50 12.47
C HIS A 220 -10.54 -15.79 13.96
N ALA A 221 -11.64 -15.92 14.73
CA ALA A 221 -11.65 -16.04 16.17
C ALA A 221 -10.73 -17.13 16.77
N ALA A 222 -10.43 -18.22 16.05
CA ALA A 222 -9.56 -19.26 16.58
C ALA A 222 -8.08 -18.80 16.68
N PHE A 223 -7.64 -17.89 15.81
CA PHE A 223 -6.26 -17.40 15.75
C PHE A 223 -6.11 -16.00 16.37
N MET A 224 -7.04 -15.08 16.10
CA MET A 224 -6.98 -13.69 16.55
C MET A 224 -7.47 -13.54 17.99
N ASN A 225 -6.79 -12.71 18.78
CA ASN A 225 -7.16 -12.37 20.16
C ASN A 225 -8.22 -11.26 20.20
N ARG A 226 -8.15 -10.31 19.26
CA ARG A 226 -9.02 -9.15 19.14
C ARG A 226 -9.99 -9.31 17.98
N ASP A 227 -11.24 -8.91 18.17
CA ASP A 227 -12.22 -8.79 17.09
C ASP A 227 -12.09 -7.44 16.37
N LEU A 228 -12.81 -7.28 15.28
CA LEU A 228 -12.79 -6.03 14.51
C LEU A 228 -13.38 -4.84 15.30
N GLY A 229 -14.16 -5.07 16.37
CA GLY A 229 -14.69 -4.00 17.21
C GLY A 229 -13.63 -3.30 18.06
N GLU A 230 -12.47 -3.94 18.26
CA GLU A 230 -11.30 -3.34 18.91
C GLU A 230 -10.40 -2.58 17.92
N LEU A 231 -10.53 -2.85 16.62
CA LEU A 231 -9.67 -2.30 15.55
C LEU A 231 -10.38 -1.25 14.68
N LEU A 232 -11.71 -1.30 14.60
CA LEU A 232 -12.52 -0.47 13.69
C LEU A 232 -13.67 0.22 14.43
N THR A 233 -13.98 1.44 14.01
CA THR A 233 -15.18 2.17 14.45
C THR A 233 -16.15 2.32 13.29
N PRO A 234 -17.45 1.97 13.43
CA PRO A 234 -18.43 2.14 12.36
C PRO A 234 -18.73 3.61 12.09
N ALA A 235 -19.37 3.89 10.94
CA ALA A 235 -19.96 5.20 10.68
C ALA A 235 -21.18 5.41 11.60
N HIS A 236 -21.43 6.68 11.98
CA HIS A 236 -22.48 7.00 12.99
C HIS A 236 -23.89 6.63 12.53
N GLU A 237 -24.17 6.73 11.23
CA GLU A 237 -25.49 6.49 10.66
C GLU A 237 -25.83 5.00 10.46
N LEU A 238 -24.94 4.08 10.81
CA LEU A 238 -25.14 2.66 10.61
C LEU A 238 -25.20 1.92 11.95
N ASP A 239 -26.22 1.09 12.08
CA ASP A 239 -26.34 0.09 13.17
C ASP A 239 -25.37 -1.10 12.97
N SER A 240 -24.31 -0.96 12.18
CA SER A 240 -23.34 -2.02 11.97
C SER A 240 -22.34 -2.02 13.12
N SER A 241 -22.18 -3.20 13.72
CA SER A 241 -21.18 -3.44 14.75
C SER A 241 -20.07 -4.31 14.20
N PHE A 242 -18.83 -3.96 14.53
CA PHE A 242 -17.67 -4.82 14.30
C PHE A 242 -17.38 -5.77 15.47
N ARG A 243 -18.08 -5.57 16.60
CA ARG A 243 -17.90 -6.40 17.80
C ARG A 243 -18.28 -7.85 17.52
N GLY A 244 -17.40 -8.77 17.89
CA GLY A 244 -17.54 -10.21 17.66
C GLY A 244 -17.30 -10.64 16.23
N LYS A 245 -16.92 -9.74 15.31
CA LYS A 245 -16.63 -10.04 13.91
C LYS A 245 -15.13 -10.07 13.65
N TYR A 246 -14.75 -10.88 12.67
CA TYR A 246 -13.36 -11.08 12.25
C TYR A 246 -13.23 -10.86 10.74
N PRO A 247 -12.02 -10.57 10.22
CA PRO A 247 -11.85 -10.32 8.79
C PRO A 247 -12.38 -11.45 7.89
N ALA A 248 -12.33 -12.71 8.33
CA ALA A 248 -12.86 -13.84 7.55
C ALA A 248 -14.33 -13.69 7.15
N GLU A 249 -15.15 -12.95 7.91
CA GLU A 249 -16.56 -12.69 7.57
C GLU A 249 -16.71 -11.72 6.39
N PHE A 250 -15.67 -10.98 6.06
CA PHE A 250 -15.60 -10.02 4.97
C PHE A 250 -14.80 -10.54 3.77
N LEU A 251 -14.18 -11.70 3.89
CA LEU A 251 -13.35 -12.31 2.87
C LEU A 251 -14.07 -13.46 2.18
N SER A 252 -13.74 -13.71 0.91
CA SER A 252 -14.30 -14.80 0.14
C SER A 252 -13.55 -16.10 0.41
N ALA A 253 -14.29 -17.15 0.70
CA ALA A 253 -13.81 -18.51 0.78
C ALA A 253 -14.81 -19.46 0.07
N PRO A 254 -14.39 -20.23 -0.94
CA PRO A 254 -13.04 -20.25 -1.52
C PRO A 254 -12.70 -18.94 -2.25
N ARG A 255 -11.40 -18.64 -2.38
CA ARG A 255 -10.91 -17.50 -3.17
C ARG A 255 -11.11 -17.71 -4.66
N ALA A 256 -11.10 -16.63 -5.44
CA ALA A 256 -11.03 -16.71 -6.89
C ALA A 256 -9.64 -17.20 -7.34
N GLU A 257 -9.60 -18.20 -8.23
CA GLU A 257 -8.34 -18.69 -8.81
C GLU A 257 -7.91 -17.93 -10.06
N LYS A 258 -8.85 -17.27 -10.73
CA LYS A 258 -8.58 -16.42 -11.91
C LYS A 258 -9.17 -15.05 -11.69
N LEU A 259 -8.38 -14.05 -12.01
CA LEU A 259 -8.77 -12.64 -11.89
C LEU A 259 -8.64 -11.95 -13.24
N ARG A 260 -9.67 -11.20 -13.63
CA ARG A 260 -9.60 -10.34 -14.81
C ARG A 260 -8.56 -9.25 -14.58
N ALA A 261 -7.64 -9.12 -15.54
CA ALA A 261 -6.52 -8.19 -15.43
C ALA A 261 -6.84 -6.84 -16.09
N TRP A 262 -6.56 -5.76 -15.40
CA TRP A 262 -6.55 -4.42 -15.95
C TRP A 262 -5.17 -4.07 -16.47
N HIS A 263 -5.13 -3.39 -17.61
CA HIS A 263 -3.93 -2.86 -18.23
C HIS A 263 -3.91 -1.35 -18.09
N LEU A 264 -2.80 -0.80 -17.61
CA LEU A 264 -2.60 0.63 -17.49
C LEU A 264 -2.25 1.23 -18.85
N VAL A 265 -2.92 2.31 -19.22
CA VAL A 265 -2.59 3.14 -20.37
C VAL A 265 -2.01 4.45 -19.86
N GLY A 266 -0.69 4.52 -19.79
CA GLY A 266 0.07 5.67 -19.26
C GLY A 266 -0.03 6.90 -20.15
N GLY A 267 0.30 8.06 -19.62
CA GLY A 267 0.22 9.33 -20.35
C GLY A 267 1.17 9.43 -21.57
N LEU A 268 2.22 8.59 -21.62
CA LEU A 268 3.18 8.51 -22.74
C LEU A 268 3.03 7.23 -23.56
N ASP A 269 2.09 6.35 -23.23
CA ASP A 269 1.91 5.11 -23.98
C ASP A 269 1.44 5.39 -25.41
N VAL A 270 2.06 4.68 -26.36
CA VAL A 270 1.81 4.82 -27.79
C VAL A 270 0.47 4.19 -28.15
N LEU A 271 -0.43 4.97 -28.75
CA LEU A 271 -1.75 4.52 -29.16
C LEU A 271 -1.80 4.20 -30.67
N GLU A 272 -1.04 4.92 -31.48
CA GLU A 272 -1.07 4.85 -32.94
C GLU A 272 0.35 4.65 -33.52
N PRO A 273 0.51 3.92 -34.62
CA PRO A 273 1.81 3.71 -35.25
C PRO A 273 2.56 5.00 -35.61
N ALA A 274 1.82 6.08 -35.93
CA ALA A 274 2.40 7.40 -36.25
C ALA A 274 3.10 8.07 -35.04
N GLU A 275 2.85 7.62 -33.81
CA GLU A 275 3.46 8.12 -32.59
C GLU A 275 4.83 7.46 -32.30
N LEU A 276 5.18 6.38 -33.04
CA LEU A 276 6.47 5.70 -32.88
C LEU A 276 7.60 6.56 -33.44
N THR A 277 8.67 6.70 -32.68
CA THR A 277 9.86 7.51 -33.02
C THR A 277 10.99 6.70 -33.67
N GLY A 278 10.95 5.36 -33.53
CA GLY A 278 12.00 4.43 -33.95
C GLY A 278 13.10 4.23 -32.91
N SER A 279 13.01 4.91 -31.75
CA SER A 279 13.94 4.77 -30.61
C SER A 279 13.45 3.81 -29.54
N GLU A 280 12.26 3.25 -29.70
CA GLU A 280 11.64 2.35 -28.74
C GLU A 280 12.43 1.05 -28.57
N PRO A 281 12.28 0.34 -27.42
CA PRO A 281 12.95 -0.92 -27.18
C PRO A 281 12.61 -1.98 -28.24
N LYS A 282 13.62 -2.75 -28.69
CA LYS A 282 13.46 -3.89 -29.60
C LYS A 282 13.59 -5.20 -28.84
N ASP A 283 12.76 -5.36 -27.81
CA ASP A 283 12.80 -6.44 -26.83
C ASP A 283 11.72 -7.52 -27.03
N GLY A 284 10.92 -7.41 -28.09
CA GLY A 284 9.86 -8.36 -28.43
C GLY A 284 8.55 -8.16 -27.67
N TYR A 285 8.48 -7.17 -26.78
CA TYR A 285 7.23 -6.79 -26.12
C TYR A 285 6.47 -5.74 -26.94
N PRO A 286 5.12 -5.72 -26.85
CA PRO A 286 4.32 -4.73 -27.55
C PRO A 286 4.69 -3.29 -27.15
N LEU A 287 4.52 -2.39 -28.09
CA LEU A 287 4.63 -0.94 -27.91
C LEU A 287 3.26 -0.28 -28.03
N LEU A 288 2.46 -0.70 -29.00
CA LEU A 288 1.13 -0.16 -29.24
C LEU A 288 0.10 -0.77 -28.30
N LEU A 289 -0.84 0.05 -27.84
CA LEU A 289 -1.96 -0.40 -27.03
C LEU A 289 -2.76 -1.53 -27.74
N SER A 290 -2.98 -1.41 -29.05
CA SER A 290 -3.67 -2.45 -29.85
C SER A 290 -3.00 -3.82 -29.73
N ASP A 291 -1.66 -3.84 -29.76
CA ASP A 291 -0.89 -5.08 -29.73
C ASP A 291 -0.88 -5.70 -28.33
N TRP A 292 -0.89 -4.86 -27.27
CA TRP A 292 -1.09 -5.32 -25.90
C TRP A 292 -2.46 -5.97 -25.72
N ILE A 293 -3.54 -5.34 -26.27
CA ILE A 293 -4.90 -5.89 -26.19
C ILE A 293 -4.96 -7.24 -26.88
N ASP A 294 -4.42 -7.36 -28.09
CA ASP A 294 -4.45 -8.59 -28.88
C ASP A 294 -3.63 -9.72 -28.22
N ARG A 295 -2.40 -9.41 -27.78
CA ARG A 295 -1.49 -10.40 -27.20
C ARG A 295 -2.04 -10.99 -25.88
N ASP A 296 -2.51 -10.13 -25.00
CA ASP A 296 -2.93 -10.50 -23.65
C ASP A 296 -4.45 -10.79 -23.55
N GLY A 297 -5.22 -10.51 -24.63
CA GLY A 297 -6.68 -10.66 -24.65
C GLY A 297 -7.40 -9.73 -23.70
N LEU A 298 -6.91 -8.49 -23.55
CA LEU A 298 -7.34 -7.54 -22.52
C LEU A 298 -8.81 -7.13 -22.69
N LYS A 299 -9.51 -7.02 -21.55
CA LYS A 299 -10.92 -6.59 -21.48
C LYS A 299 -11.12 -5.36 -20.60
N CYS A 300 -10.11 -4.94 -19.87
CA CYS A 300 -10.16 -3.81 -18.95
C CYS A 300 -8.92 -2.92 -19.12
N LEU A 301 -9.14 -1.61 -19.28
CA LEU A 301 -8.07 -0.62 -19.43
C LEU A 301 -8.23 0.51 -18.41
N LYS A 302 -7.14 0.86 -17.72
CA LYS A 302 -7.04 2.03 -16.84
C LYS A 302 -6.35 3.17 -17.59
N VAL A 303 -7.03 4.28 -17.81
CA VAL A 303 -6.54 5.42 -18.60
C VAL A 303 -6.00 6.50 -17.67
N LYS A 304 -4.71 6.79 -17.77
CA LYS A 304 -4.08 7.90 -17.03
C LYS A 304 -4.39 9.23 -17.73
N LEU A 305 -4.84 10.20 -16.94
CA LEU A 305 -5.22 11.55 -17.34
C LEU A 305 -4.30 12.57 -16.67
N ARG A 306 -4.38 13.84 -17.10
CA ARG A 306 -3.55 14.94 -16.60
C ARG A 306 -4.23 15.76 -15.51
N GLY A 307 -5.58 15.94 -15.60
CA GLY A 307 -6.37 16.72 -14.68
C GLY A 307 -6.13 18.25 -14.73
N ASN A 308 -5.35 18.73 -15.67
CA ASN A 308 -5.03 20.16 -15.87
C ASN A 308 -5.14 20.63 -17.33
N ASP A 309 -5.60 19.74 -18.23
CA ASP A 309 -5.83 19.99 -19.65
C ASP A 309 -7.06 19.18 -20.09
N SER A 310 -8.23 19.79 -19.99
CA SER A 310 -9.52 19.13 -20.21
C SER A 310 -9.70 18.62 -21.63
N ASP A 311 -9.13 19.32 -22.63
CA ASP A 311 -9.21 18.91 -24.03
C ASP A 311 -8.33 17.71 -24.29
N TRP A 312 -7.13 17.68 -23.72
CA TRP A 312 -6.24 16.53 -23.83
C TRP A 312 -6.85 15.31 -23.12
N ASP A 313 -7.37 15.47 -21.91
CA ASP A 313 -7.98 14.37 -21.13
C ASP A 313 -9.19 13.78 -21.86
N TYR A 314 -10.06 14.65 -22.40
CA TYR A 314 -11.18 14.22 -23.21
C TYR A 314 -10.74 13.47 -24.47
N GLN A 315 -9.79 14.03 -25.25
CA GLN A 315 -9.27 13.38 -26.45
C GLN A 315 -8.57 12.07 -26.14
N ARG A 316 -7.86 11.98 -25.01
CA ARG A 316 -7.20 10.74 -24.56
C ARG A 316 -8.25 9.64 -24.29
N LEU A 317 -9.34 9.96 -23.59
CA LEU A 317 -10.43 9.02 -23.34
C LEU A 317 -11.13 8.60 -24.64
N VAL A 318 -11.39 9.52 -25.54
CA VAL A 318 -12.00 9.21 -26.85
C VAL A 318 -11.09 8.30 -27.67
N LYS A 319 -9.80 8.59 -27.76
CA LYS A 319 -8.82 7.84 -28.54
C LYS A 319 -8.65 6.41 -28.01
N VAL A 320 -8.43 6.28 -26.70
CA VAL A 320 -8.33 4.97 -26.03
C VAL A 320 -9.65 4.21 -26.13
N GLY A 321 -10.79 4.88 -25.87
CA GLY A 321 -12.11 4.28 -25.93
C GLY A 321 -12.48 3.80 -27.34
N THR A 322 -12.12 4.53 -28.37
CA THR A 322 -12.36 4.12 -29.78
C THR A 322 -11.56 2.86 -30.11
N SER A 323 -10.28 2.81 -29.73
CA SER A 323 -9.44 1.60 -29.89
C SER A 323 -10.01 0.43 -29.05
N ALA A 324 -10.45 0.70 -27.82
CA ALA A 324 -11.06 -0.28 -26.94
C ALA A 324 -12.34 -0.90 -27.53
N VAL A 325 -13.24 -0.08 -28.07
CA VAL A 325 -14.47 -0.54 -28.74
C VAL A 325 -14.13 -1.42 -29.94
N ALA A 326 -13.19 -0.99 -30.79
CA ALA A 326 -12.78 -1.74 -31.98
C ALA A 326 -12.17 -3.11 -31.65
N LYS A 327 -11.49 -3.24 -30.50
CA LYS A 327 -10.82 -4.46 -30.02
C LYS A 327 -11.67 -5.29 -29.04
N GLY A 328 -12.93 -4.90 -28.76
CA GLY A 328 -13.83 -5.64 -27.89
C GLY A 328 -13.41 -5.62 -26.42
N VAL A 329 -12.76 -4.54 -25.97
CA VAL A 329 -12.56 -4.23 -24.56
C VAL A 329 -13.91 -3.87 -23.94
N GLU A 330 -14.14 -4.26 -22.70
CA GLU A 330 -15.42 -4.13 -22.03
C GLU A 330 -15.48 -2.92 -21.08
N TRP A 331 -14.38 -2.68 -20.34
CA TRP A 331 -14.34 -1.70 -19.26
C TRP A 331 -13.16 -0.75 -19.36
N LEU A 332 -13.41 0.50 -18.95
CA LEU A 332 -12.42 1.55 -18.76
C LEU A 332 -12.48 2.09 -17.33
N SER A 333 -11.39 2.63 -16.84
CA SER A 333 -11.38 3.57 -15.70
C SER A 333 -10.59 4.83 -16.08
N ALA A 334 -10.93 5.95 -15.45
CA ALA A 334 -10.30 7.24 -15.69
C ALA A 334 -9.58 7.68 -14.41
N ASP A 335 -8.25 7.77 -14.45
CA ASP A 335 -7.42 8.05 -13.29
C ASP A 335 -6.64 9.36 -13.47
N PHE A 336 -6.88 10.32 -12.57
CA PHE A 336 -6.31 11.67 -12.62
C PHE A 336 -5.12 11.88 -11.66
N ASN A 337 -4.83 10.95 -10.79
CA ASN A 337 -3.73 11.02 -9.80
C ASN A 337 -3.67 12.37 -9.06
N CYS A 338 -4.75 12.74 -8.38
CA CYS A 338 -4.85 13.90 -7.47
C CYS A 338 -4.68 15.29 -8.10
N THR A 339 -4.80 15.44 -9.42
CA THR A 339 -4.43 16.69 -10.12
C THR A 339 -5.56 17.69 -10.29
N VAL A 340 -6.81 17.27 -10.13
CA VAL A 340 -8.01 18.13 -10.26
C VAL A 340 -8.33 18.80 -8.93
N THR A 341 -8.78 20.05 -8.97
CA THR A 341 -9.17 20.81 -7.75
C THR A 341 -10.65 21.19 -7.70
N ASP A 342 -11.36 21.07 -8.83
CA ASP A 342 -12.78 21.43 -8.94
C ASP A 342 -13.60 20.28 -9.54
N PRO A 343 -14.64 19.78 -8.86
CA PRO A 343 -15.55 18.76 -9.40
C PRO A 343 -16.16 19.10 -10.76
N ALA A 344 -16.34 20.38 -11.09
CA ALA A 344 -16.87 20.82 -12.37
C ALA A 344 -16.01 20.36 -13.56
N TYR A 345 -14.69 20.23 -13.38
CA TYR A 345 -13.78 19.71 -14.40
C TYR A 345 -14.17 18.29 -14.81
N VAL A 346 -14.29 17.40 -13.84
CA VAL A 346 -14.64 15.99 -14.07
C VAL A 346 -16.06 15.86 -14.59
N ASN A 347 -17.01 16.61 -14.02
CA ASN A 347 -18.40 16.61 -14.41
C ASN A 347 -18.58 17.01 -15.88
N SER A 348 -17.96 18.12 -16.31
CA SER A 348 -18.06 18.63 -17.69
C SER A 348 -17.48 17.65 -18.70
N MET A 349 -16.35 17.01 -18.36
CA MET A 349 -15.74 15.99 -19.21
C MET A 349 -16.63 14.74 -19.33
N LEU A 350 -17.19 14.25 -18.22
CA LEU A 350 -18.09 13.09 -18.22
C LEU A 350 -19.40 13.38 -18.95
N ASP A 351 -20.00 14.55 -18.76
CA ASP A 351 -21.22 14.96 -19.45
C ASP A 351 -20.97 15.06 -20.96
N LYS A 352 -19.89 15.72 -21.39
CA LYS A 352 -19.50 15.80 -22.80
C LYS A 352 -19.24 14.43 -23.41
N LEU A 353 -18.56 13.54 -22.68
CA LEU A 353 -18.30 12.18 -23.16
C LEU A 353 -19.60 11.35 -23.28
N ARG A 354 -20.56 11.54 -22.37
CA ARG A 354 -21.88 10.90 -22.43
C ARG A 354 -22.64 11.34 -23.68
N ASP A 355 -22.61 12.64 -23.98
CA ASP A 355 -23.38 13.24 -25.06
C ASP A 355 -22.75 12.93 -26.45
N ASP A 356 -21.43 13.02 -26.57
CA ASP A 356 -20.71 12.81 -27.84
C ASP A 356 -20.39 11.33 -28.12
N PHE A 357 -20.04 10.54 -27.07
CA PHE A 357 -19.57 9.14 -27.18
C PHE A 357 -20.22 8.25 -26.10
N PRO A 358 -21.55 8.04 -26.13
CA PRO A 358 -22.27 7.32 -25.06
C PRO A 358 -21.78 5.89 -24.84
N ARG A 359 -21.25 5.24 -25.88
CA ARG A 359 -20.65 3.90 -25.76
C ARG A 359 -19.39 3.94 -24.90
N ILE A 360 -18.48 4.90 -25.12
CA ILE A 360 -17.23 5.04 -24.36
C ILE A 360 -17.58 5.45 -22.92
N TYR A 361 -18.49 6.39 -22.73
CA TYR A 361 -19.01 6.75 -21.40
C TYR A 361 -19.55 5.53 -20.67
N GLY A 362 -20.35 4.68 -21.34
CA GLY A 362 -20.89 3.46 -20.76
C GLY A 362 -19.83 2.47 -20.30
N MET A 363 -18.65 2.44 -20.95
CA MET A 363 -17.53 1.58 -20.58
C MET A 363 -16.79 2.05 -19.34
N ILE A 364 -16.86 3.33 -18.95
CA ILE A 364 -16.20 3.83 -17.73
C ILE A 364 -16.87 3.19 -16.52
N LEU A 365 -16.18 2.26 -15.87
CA LEU A 365 -16.66 1.57 -14.69
C LEU A 365 -16.56 2.46 -13.44
N TYR A 366 -15.48 3.22 -13.30
CA TYR A 366 -15.26 4.19 -12.23
C TYR A 366 -14.25 5.28 -12.63
N VAL A 367 -14.32 6.39 -11.92
CA VAL A 367 -13.30 7.46 -11.92
C VAL A 367 -12.45 7.30 -10.67
N GLU A 368 -11.14 7.52 -10.78
CA GLU A 368 -10.19 7.29 -9.70
C GLU A 368 -9.44 8.57 -9.34
N GLN A 369 -9.38 8.82 -8.06
CA GLN A 369 -8.60 9.85 -7.35
C GLN A 369 -8.38 11.14 -8.16
N PRO A 370 -9.42 11.84 -8.60
CA PRO A 370 -9.21 13.09 -9.32
C PRO A 370 -8.68 14.21 -8.41
N PHE A 371 -9.11 14.23 -7.13
CA PHE A 371 -8.86 15.32 -6.21
C PHE A 371 -7.66 15.06 -5.29
N PRO A 372 -7.09 16.14 -4.67
CA PRO A 372 -5.94 16.02 -3.76
C PRO A 372 -6.15 14.95 -2.70
N TYR A 373 -5.08 14.20 -2.38
CA TYR A 373 -5.19 13.01 -1.53
C TYR A 373 -5.31 13.31 -0.03
N GLU A 374 -4.92 14.50 0.44
CA GLU A 374 -5.06 14.91 1.84
C GLU A 374 -6.50 15.40 2.10
N LEU A 375 -7.45 14.46 2.24
CA LEU A 375 -8.88 14.79 2.36
C LEU A 375 -9.20 15.66 3.57
N GLU A 376 -8.43 15.56 4.65
CA GLU A 376 -8.59 16.38 5.84
C GLU A 376 -8.32 17.86 5.55
N LYS A 377 -7.36 18.15 4.66
CA LYS A 377 -7.03 19.50 4.20
C LYS A 377 -7.94 19.97 3.08
N HIS A 378 -8.31 19.07 2.19
CA HIS A 378 -9.07 19.35 0.97
C HIS A 378 -10.43 18.66 1.02
N ARG A 379 -11.34 19.19 1.86
CA ARG A 379 -12.69 18.63 2.06
C ARG A 379 -13.63 18.99 0.91
N ILE A 380 -13.35 18.45 -0.28
CA ILE A 380 -14.14 18.69 -1.50
C ILE A 380 -15.36 17.77 -1.48
N ASP A 381 -16.56 18.34 -1.60
CA ASP A 381 -17.79 17.59 -1.82
C ASP A 381 -17.80 17.03 -3.26
N VAL A 382 -17.83 15.71 -3.38
CA VAL A 382 -17.72 15.02 -4.67
C VAL A 382 -18.98 14.26 -5.07
N HIS A 383 -20.11 14.46 -4.36
CA HIS A 383 -21.38 13.79 -4.67
C HIS A 383 -21.84 14.02 -6.11
N SER A 384 -21.56 15.21 -6.69
CA SER A 384 -21.91 15.51 -8.07
C SER A 384 -21.16 14.66 -9.10
N VAL A 385 -19.92 14.25 -8.79
CA VAL A 385 -19.11 13.34 -9.64
C VAL A 385 -19.61 11.91 -9.48
N SER A 386 -19.77 11.46 -8.23
CA SER A 386 -20.21 10.08 -7.95
C SER A 386 -21.64 9.79 -8.41
N ALA A 387 -22.48 10.83 -8.56
CA ALA A 387 -23.79 10.71 -9.21
C ALA A 387 -23.72 10.38 -10.71
N ARG A 388 -22.57 10.62 -11.37
CA ARG A 388 -22.33 10.29 -12.79
C ARG A 388 -21.63 8.96 -12.98
N LYS A 389 -20.58 8.71 -12.20
CA LYS A 389 -19.78 7.49 -12.22
C LYS A 389 -19.29 7.17 -10.80
N PRO A 390 -19.20 5.89 -10.41
CA PRO A 390 -18.56 5.52 -9.16
C PRO A 390 -17.19 6.19 -9.02
N LEU A 391 -16.90 6.74 -7.85
CA LEU A 391 -15.68 7.50 -7.57
C LEU A 391 -14.85 6.78 -6.52
N PHE A 392 -13.60 6.46 -6.84
CA PHE A 392 -12.72 5.61 -6.04
C PHE A 392 -11.57 6.39 -5.45
N LEU A 393 -11.38 6.22 -4.13
CA LEU A 393 -10.18 6.63 -3.40
C LEU A 393 -9.01 5.73 -3.76
N ASP A 394 -7.85 6.30 -4.08
CA ASP A 394 -6.57 5.59 -4.20
C ASP A 394 -5.53 6.17 -3.25
N GLU A 395 -4.81 7.22 -3.62
CA GLU A 395 -3.78 7.83 -2.78
C GLU A 395 -4.32 8.24 -1.40
N SER A 396 -5.57 8.69 -1.33
CA SER A 396 -6.25 9.06 -0.08
C SER A 396 -6.53 7.89 0.84
N ALA A 397 -6.72 6.68 0.31
CA ALA A 397 -7.09 5.50 1.09
C ALA A 397 -5.90 4.91 1.84
N HIS A 398 -5.28 5.66 2.75
CA HIS A 398 -4.17 5.13 3.54
C HIS A 398 -4.65 4.30 4.74
N ASP A 399 -5.84 4.58 5.27
CA ASP A 399 -6.49 3.74 6.28
C ASP A 399 -8.02 3.90 6.21
N TRP A 400 -8.73 3.11 7.00
CA TRP A 400 -10.18 3.11 7.04
C TRP A 400 -10.79 4.44 7.55
N ARG A 401 -10.06 5.25 8.37
CA ARG A 401 -10.54 6.54 8.89
C ARG A 401 -10.66 7.56 7.78
N VAL A 402 -9.67 7.59 6.89
CA VAL A 402 -9.71 8.48 5.71
C VAL A 402 -10.76 7.99 4.71
N VAL A 403 -10.96 6.67 4.59
CA VAL A 403 -12.05 6.10 3.78
C VAL A 403 -13.42 6.49 4.34
N LYS A 404 -13.60 6.50 5.67
CA LYS A 404 -14.81 7.02 6.33
C LYS A 404 -15.06 8.48 5.95
N LEU A 405 -14.05 9.35 6.07
CA LEU A 405 -14.16 10.75 5.67
C LEU A 405 -14.49 10.87 4.16
N GLY A 406 -13.83 10.07 3.32
CA GLY A 406 -14.13 10.04 1.88
C GLY A 406 -15.59 9.70 1.60
N ARG A 407 -16.14 8.70 2.27
CA ARG A 407 -17.56 8.33 2.15
C ARG A 407 -18.48 9.50 2.53
N GLU A 408 -18.19 10.22 3.61
CA GLU A 408 -18.92 11.42 4.03
C GLU A 408 -18.89 12.54 2.97
N LEU A 409 -17.79 12.64 2.21
CA LEU A 409 -17.61 13.61 1.13
C LEU A 409 -18.22 13.16 -0.22
N GLY A 410 -18.73 11.92 -0.32
CA GLY A 410 -19.39 11.40 -1.52
C GLY A 410 -18.60 10.39 -2.33
N TRP A 411 -17.45 9.91 -1.85
CA TRP A 411 -16.72 8.82 -2.49
C TRP A 411 -17.47 7.48 -2.30
N SER A 412 -17.50 6.65 -3.35
CA SER A 412 -18.31 5.43 -3.39
C SER A 412 -17.52 4.14 -3.46
N GLY A 413 -16.20 4.22 -3.60
CA GLY A 413 -15.33 3.04 -3.68
C GLY A 413 -13.91 3.29 -3.23
N VAL A 414 -13.14 2.20 -3.11
CA VAL A 414 -11.76 2.20 -2.61
C VAL A 414 -10.88 1.32 -3.48
N ALA A 415 -9.71 1.85 -3.85
CA ALA A 415 -8.61 1.10 -4.42
C ALA A 415 -7.68 0.59 -3.29
N LEU A 416 -7.82 -0.67 -2.96
CA LEU A 416 -6.98 -1.34 -1.97
C LEU A 416 -5.60 -1.64 -2.56
N LYS A 417 -4.56 -1.49 -1.74
CA LYS A 417 -3.16 -1.80 -2.12
C LYS A 417 -2.42 -2.39 -0.93
N THR A 418 -1.78 -3.54 -1.11
CA THR A 418 -0.91 -4.14 -0.08
C THR A 418 0.33 -3.30 0.21
N CYS A 419 0.73 -2.42 -0.71
CA CYS A 419 1.81 -1.46 -0.46
C CYS A 419 1.46 -0.39 0.60
N LYS A 420 0.20 -0.30 1.05
CA LYS A 420 -0.24 0.48 2.22
C LYS A 420 -0.40 -0.41 3.44
N THR A 421 0.40 -1.49 3.53
CA THR A 421 0.40 -2.63 4.44
C THR A 421 -0.72 -3.66 4.17
N GLN A 422 -0.46 -4.91 4.44
CA GLN A 422 -1.46 -5.99 4.38
C GLN A 422 -2.54 -5.79 5.45
N THR A 423 -2.11 -5.44 6.67
CA THR A 423 -2.99 -5.12 7.80
C THR A 423 -3.94 -3.98 7.46
N GLY A 424 -3.42 -2.84 6.99
CA GLY A 424 -4.23 -1.67 6.62
C GLY A 424 -5.20 -1.96 5.48
N ALA A 425 -4.76 -2.71 4.46
CA ALA A 425 -5.61 -3.10 3.33
C ALA A 425 -6.78 -3.98 3.76
N LEU A 426 -6.55 -4.95 4.66
CA LEU A 426 -7.62 -5.83 5.18
C LEU A 426 -8.61 -5.08 6.07
N LEU A 427 -8.13 -4.24 7.00
CA LEU A 427 -9.00 -3.42 7.84
C LEU A 427 -9.85 -2.46 7.00
N THR A 428 -9.23 -1.82 6.00
CA THR A 428 -9.94 -0.96 5.05
C THR A 428 -10.99 -1.72 4.25
N ALA A 429 -10.67 -2.95 3.78
CA ALA A 429 -11.62 -3.80 3.07
C ALA A 429 -12.83 -4.17 3.95
N CYS A 430 -12.59 -4.55 5.21
CA CYS A 430 -13.65 -4.87 6.16
C CYS A 430 -14.55 -3.65 6.41
N TRP A 431 -13.94 -2.49 6.65
CA TRP A 431 -14.68 -1.26 6.88
C TRP A 431 -15.53 -0.86 5.67
N ALA A 432 -14.92 -0.81 4.50
CA ALA A 432 -15.59 -0.42 3.24
C ALA A 432 -16.76 -1.34 2.90
N LYS A 433 -16.58 -2.67 3.01
CA LYS A 433 -17.65 -3.64 2.80
C LYS A 433 -18.81 -3.49 3.78
N ALA A 434 -18.52 -3.30 5.07
CA ALA A 434 -19.55 -3.07 6.07
C ALA A 434 -20.41 -1.84 5.75
N HIS A 435 -19.86 -0.87 5.01
CA HIS A 435 -20.52 0.40 4.67
C HIS A 435 -20.96 0.49 3.20
N GLY A 436 -20.98 -0.63 2.47
CA GLY A 436 -21.51 -0.71 1.11
C GLY A 436 -20.65 -0.02 0.04
N MET A 437 -19.36 0.25 0.32
CA MET A 437 -18.45 0.81 -0.68
C MET A 437 -17.91 -0.28 -1.61
N ALA A 438 -17.76 0.06 -2.88
CA ALA A 438 -17.18 -0.82 -3.88
C ALA A 438 -15.65 -0.94 -3.72
N LEU A 439 -15.08 -2.09 -4.07
CA LEU A 439 -13.65 -2.36 -3.93
C LEU A 439 -12.99 -2.66 -5.28
N MET A 440 -11.81 -2.13 -5.47
CA MET A 440 -10.81 -2.60 -6.44
C MET A 440 -9.51 -2.93 -5.72
N VAL A 441 -8.68 -3.78 -6.31
CA VAL A 441 -7.30 -3.99 -5.88
C VAL A 441 -6.40 -3.55 -7.01
N GLN A 442 -5.50 -2.61 -6.69
CA GLN A 442 -4.64 -1.97 -7.67
C GLN A 442 -3.19 -2.08 -7.25
N ASP A 443 -2.31 -2.23 -8.23
CA ASP A 443 -0.90 -2.38 -7.96
C ASP A 443 -0.14 -1.04 -7.91
N LEU A 444 1.12 -1.15 -7.49
CA LEU A 444 2.12 -0.11 -7.58
C LEU A 444 3.17 -0.52 -8.62
N THR A 445 2.73 -1.13 -9.73
CA THR A 445 3.58 -1.82 -10.69
C THR A 445 4.39 -2.95 -10.01
N ASN A 446 3.71 -3.82 -9.28
CA ASN A 446 4.30 -4.80 -8.36
C ASN A 446 5.04 -5.92 -9.11
N PRO A 447 6.39 -5.94 -9.17
CA PRO A 447 7.16 -7.05 -9.72
C PRO A 447 7.40 -8.13 -8.67
N MET A 448 7.99 -9.24 -9.08
CA MET A 448 8.57 -10.27 -8.21
C MET A 448 7.59 -10.71 -7.08
N LEU A 449 8.06 -10.81 -5.82
CA LEU A 449 7.20 -11.26 -4.71
C LEU A 449 6.05 -10.28 -4.40
N ALA A 450 6.19 -9.00 -4.69
CA ALA A 450 5.16 -7.99 -4.41
C ALA A 450 3.82 -8.29 -5.12
N GLN A 451 3.84 -9.03 -6.23
CA GLN A 451 2.65 -9.42 -6.99
C GLN A 451 1.78 -10.46 -6.25
N ILE A 452 2.37 -11.31 -5.41
CA ILE A 452 1.65 -12.45 -4.80
C ILE A 452 0.63 -11.98 -3.74
N PRO A 453 1.00 -11.24 -2.68
CA PRO A 453 0.04 -10.76 -1.68
C PRO A 453 -1.01 -9.83 -2.31
N HIS A 454 -0.61 -9.03 -3.30
CA HIS A 454 -1.48 -8.16 -4.07
C HIS A 454 -2.60 -8.96 -4.80
N ALA A 455 -2.22 -10.00 -5.54
CA ALA A 455 -3.17 -10.86 -6.24
C ALA A 455 -4.07 -11.65 -5.27
N LEU A 456 -3.53 -12.12 -4.15
CA LEU A 456 -4.31 -12.80 -3.12
C LEU A 456 -5.32 -11.88 -2.46
N LEU A 457 -4.97 -10.61 -2.19
CA LEU A 457 -5.93 -9.64 -1.68
C LEU A 457 -7.13 -9.52 -2.63
N ALA A 458 -6.88 -9.34 -3.93
CA ALA A 458 -7.95 -9.27 -4.94
C ALA A 458 -8.81 -10.54 -4.98
N ALA A 459 -8.18 -11.71 -4.85
CA ALA A 459 -8.87 -12.99 -4.87
C ALA A 459 -9.81 -13.21 -3.67
N HIS A 460 -9.53 -12.54 -2.53
CA HIS A 460 -10.30 -12.70 -1.29
C HIS A 460 -11.29 -11.55 -1.01
N VAL A 461 -11.10 -10.34 -1.57
CA VAL A 461 -11.97 -9.20 -1.20
C VAL A 461 -13.18 -8.97 -2.11
N ASN A 462 -13.39 -9.75 -3.17
CA ASN A 462 -14.48 -9.54 -4.14
C ASN A 462 -14.49 -8.11 -4.71
N THR A 463 -13.55 -7.84 -5.58
CA THR A 463 -13.49 -6.58 -6.32
C THR A 463 -14.65 -6.46 -7.33
N ILE A 464 -15.01 -5.23 -7.70
CA ILE A 464 -16.04 -5.02 -8.72
C ILE A 464 -15.64 -5.57 -10.09
N MET A 465 -14.31 -5.66 -10.38
CA MET A 465 -13.83 -6.19 -11.66
C MET A 465 -12.35 -6.58 -11.59
N GLY A 466 -12.03 -7.75 -11.04
CA GLY A 466 -10.68 -8.33 -11.11
C GLY A 466 -9.59 -7.51 -10.40
N ILE A 467 -8.45 -7.31 -11.06
CA ILE A 467 -7.23 -6.75 -10.46
C ILE A 467 -6.46 -5.90 -11.47
N GLU A 468 -5.88 -4.80 -11.02
CA GLU A 468 -4.85 -4.10 -11.78
C GLU A 468 -3.48 -4.78 -11.58
N THR A 469 -2.77 -5.04 -12.67
CA THR A 469 -1.46 -5.72 -12.66
C THR A 469 -0.62 -5.28 -13.86
N ASN A 470 0.41 -4.47 -13.64
CA ASN A 470 1.13 -3.73 -14.66
C ASN A 470 2.63 -4.01 -14.72
N ALA A 471 3.22 -4.72 -13.75
CA ALA A 471 4.65 -5.01 -13.74
C ALA A 471 5.15 -5.64 -15.05
N MET A 472 4.33 -6.49 -15.67
CA MET A 472 4.65 -7.14 -16.96
C MET A 472 4.68 -6.18 -18.16
N GLN A 473 4.24 -4.92 -18.00
CA GLN A 473 4.37 -3.88 -19.03
C GLN A 473 5.70 -3.14 -18.92
N PHE A 474 6.09 -2.86 -17.66
CA PHE A 474 7.22 -1.97 -17.35
C PHE A 474 8.48 -2.71 -16.94
N TYR A 475 8.35 -3.91 -16.36
CA TYR A 475 9.46 -4.76 -15.89
C TYR A 475 9.27 -6.22 -16.32
N PRO A 476 9.06 -6.51 -17.62
CA PRO A 476 8.61 -7.83 -18.07
C PRO A 476 9.54 -8.98 -17.65
N ASP A 477 10.84 -8.72 -17.58
CA ASP A 477 11.86 -9.73 -17.25
C ASP A 477 12.22 -9.77 -15.77
N ALA A 478 11.77 -8.78 -14.98
CA ALA A 478 12.13 -8.67 -13.56
C ALA A 478 11.64 -9.86 -12.72
N SER A 479 10.49 -10.42 -13.06
CA SER A 479 9.85 -11.52 -12.33
C SER A 479 10.19 -12.90 -12.90
N GLY A 480 11.21 -13.03 -13.76
CA GLY A 480 11.55 -14.29 -14.43
C GLY A 480 11.76 -15.50 -13.49
N PRO A 481 12.47 -15.38 -12.36
CA PRO A 481 12.57 -16.46 -11.39
C PRO A 481 11.23 -16.86 -10.77
N GLU A 482 10.41 -15.89 -10.37
CA GLU A 482 9.09 -16.10 -9.77
C GLU A 482 8.10 -16.67 -10.79
N GLU A 483 8.20 -16.26 -12.06
CA GLU A 483 7.36 -16.78 -13.15
C GLU A 483 7.56 -18.27 -13.40
N LYS A 484 8.76 -18.80 -13.20
CA LYS A 484 9.02 -20.25 -13.33
C LYS A 484 8.23 -21.06 -12.31
N VAL A 485 7.99 -20.51 -11.14
CA VAL A 485 7.21 -21.16 -10.06
C VAL A 485 5.72 -20.85 -10.19
N HIS A 486 5.37 -19.63 -10.60
CA HIS A 486 3.99 -19.14 -10.70
C HIS A 486 3.67 -18.57 -12.11
N PRO A 487 3.69 -19.39 -13.17
CA PRO A 487 3.63 -18.91 -14.55
C PRO A 487 2.34 -18.19 -14.92
N GLY A 488 1.23 -18.49 -14.24
CA GLY A 488 -0.06 -17.83 -14.49
C GLY A 488 -0.17 -16.43 -13.89
N LEU A 489 0.65 -16.12 -12.89
CA LEU A 489 0.57 -14.87 -12.14
C LEU A 489 1.27 -13.71 -12.84
N TYR A 490 2.38 -13.97 -13.52
CA TYR A 490 3.25 -12.96 -14.14
C TYR A 490 2.99 -12.77 -15.63
N ARG A 491 2.01 -13.48 -16.19
CA ARG A 491 1.56 -13.31 -17.58
C ARG A 491 0.05 -13.26 -17.65
N ARG A 492 -0.46 -12.20 -18.25
CA ARG A 492 -1.88 -12.11 -18.59
C ARG A 492 -2.16 -13.00 -19.81
N ARG A 493 -3.23 -13.78 -19.72
CA ARG A 493 -3.70 -14.63 -20.83
C ARG A 493 -5.22 -14.58 -20.90
N ASN A 494 -5.75 -14.32 -22.10
CA ASN A 494 -7.19 -14.14 -22.31
C ASN A 494 -7.81 -13.13 -21.33
N GLY A 495 -7.08 -12.04 -21.05
CA GLY A 495 -7.50 -10.98 -20.14
C GLY A 495 -7.48 -11.35 -18.66
N HIS A 496 -6.79 -12.42 -18.24
CA HIS A 496 -6.75 -12.87 -16.86
C HIS A 496 -5.33 -13.18 -16.38
N ILE A 497 -5.14 -13.14 -15.07
CA ILE A 497 -4.07 -13.84 -14.36
C ILE A 497 -4.63 -15.07 -13.66
N ASP A 498 -3.77 -16.07 -13.41
CA ASP A 498 -4.14 -17.36 -12.83
C ASP A 498 -3.30 -17.60 -11.55
N LEU A 499 -3.99 -17.83 -10.43
CA LEU A 499 -3.42 -18.03 -9.11
C LEU A 499 -3.35 -19.51 -8.70
N SER A 500 -3.65 -20.45 -9.59
CA SER A 500 -3.72 -21.87 -9.28
C SER A 500 -2.42 -22.46 -8.71
N THR A 501 -1.28 -21.86 -9.03
CA THR A 501 0.03 -22.25 -8.49
C THR A 501 0.40 -21.57 -7.17
N VAL A 502 -0.36 -20.56 -6.74
CA VAL A 502 -0.13 -19.82 -5.49
C VAL A 502 -0.87 -20.54 -4.37
N HIS A 503 -0.20 -21.45 -3.69
CA HIS A 503 -0.75 -22.29 -2.63
C HIS A 503 0.30 -22.68 -1.61
N GLY A 504 -0.14 -23.09 -0.43
CA GLY A 504 0.73 -23.50 0.69
C GLY A 504 0.71 -22.49 1.83
N PRO A 505 1.58 -22.65 2.84
CA PRO A 505 1.65 -21.78 4.00
C PRO A 505 1.97 -20.33 3.65
N GLY A 506 1.60 -19.42 4.55
CA GLY A 506 1.80 -17.99 4.35
C GLY A 506 0.97 -17.47 3.19
N PHE A 507 1.58 -16.70 2.30
CA PHE A 507 0.98 -16.30 1.03
C PHE A 507 1.13 -17.35 -0.08
N GLY A 508 1.77 -18.50 0.20
CA GLY A 508 2.03 -19.51 -0.82
C GLY A 508 3.07 -19.07 -1.85
N CYS A 509 3.99 -18.20 -1.44
CA CYS A 509 5.06 -17.67 -2.29
C CYS A 509 6.04 -18.73 -2.78
N ARG A 510 6.20 -19.84 -2.03
CA ARG A 510 7.11 -20.95 -2.36
C ARG A 510 8.54 -20.46 -2.63
N VAL A 511 9.01 -19.51 -1.79
CA VAL A 511 10.30 -18.79 -2.00
C VAL A 511 11.49 -19.75 -2.14
N ALA A 512 11.48 -20.90 -1.46
CA ALA A 512 12.53 -21.90 -1.56
C ALA A 512 12.67 -22.53 -2.97
N GLU A 513 11.63 -22.40 -3.81
CA GLU A 513 11.63 -22.90 -5.19
C GLU A 513 12.00 -21.81 -6.20
N ILE A 514 12.05 -20.54 -5.76
CA ILE A 514 12.38 -19.40 -6.61
C ILE A 514 13.89 -19.23 -6.66
N ASP A 515 14.49 -19.48 -7.83
CA ASP A 515 15.93 -19.31 -8.06
C ASP A 515 16.28 -17.82 -8.30
N ARG A 516 16.20 -17.03 -7.22
CA ARG A 516 16.58 -15.62 -7.23
C ARG A 516 17.79 -15.37 -6.34
N GLY A 517 18.92 -15.00 -6.96
CA GLY A 517 20.08 -14.48 -6.23
C GLY A 517 19.73 -13.16 -5.55
N LEU A 518 19.88 -13.10 -4.22
CA LEU A 518 19.73 -11.87 -3.46
C LEU A 518 21.09 -11.17 -3.30
N PRO A 519 21.14 -9.83 -3.31
CA PRO A 519 22.34 -9.08 -2.98
C PRO A 519 22.69 -9.28 -1.49
N LYS A 520 23.84 -8.73 -1.06
CA LYS A 520 24.13 -8.65 0.37
C LYS A 520 23.03 -7.87 1.08
N PRO A 521 22.55 -8.32 2.25
CA PRO A 521 21.57 -7.58 3.04
C PRO A 521 22.02 -6.14 3.31
N ALA A 522 21.10 -5.19 3.16
CA ALA A 522 21.32 -3.80 3.53
C ALA A 522 21.30 -3.61 5.05
N ALA A 523 20.47 -4.40 5.75
CA ALA A 523 20.43 -4.45 7.21
C ALA A 523 20.00 -5.84 7.69
N VAL A 524 20.47 -6.23 8.88
CA VAL A 524 20.05 -7.41 9.63
C VAL A 524 19.98 -7.03 11.10
N CYS A 525 18.81 -7.16 11.73
CA CYS A 525 18.58 -6.83 13.13
C CYS A 525 17.86 -7.98 13.83
N GLY A 526 18.08 -8.14 15.14
CA GLY A 526 17.55 -9.25 15.94
C GLY A 526 18.42 -10.51 15.92
N THR A 527 17.93 -11.59 16.52
CA THR A 527 18.66 -12.85 16.76
C THR A 527 18.10 -13.99 15.93
#